data_77d1e5ba834e5aaa3648236bf5ae94ac
#
_entry.id   77d1e5ba834e5aaa3648236bf5ae94ac
#
_cell.length_a   1.000
_cell.length_b   1.000
_cell.length_c   1.000
_cell.angle_alpha   90.00
_cell.angle_beta   90.00
_cell.angle_gamma   90.00
#
_symmetry.space_group_name_H-M   'P 1'
#
loop_
_entity.id
_entity.type
_entity.pdbx_description
1 polymer ?
#
loop_
_entity_poly.entity_id
_entity_poly.type
_entity_poly.pdbx_seq_one_letter_code
_entity_poly.pdbx_strand_id
1 'polypeptide(L)'
;MKIYTKKGDKGETSLLGGTRVTKADLRIEAYGTVDELNAFIGHLYDQYKNQKNILFEIQKTLFNIGNILSSEKEESQISLPEITNNNIQMLENEIDKMGKKLPPLKKFILPSGHSLSSFCHITRTVCRRAERRVVALNLKPVKFLKCVQYLNRLSDYLFVLSRLILKENNIKENTWN
;
A
#
# COMPACT_ATOMS: atom_id res chain seq x y z
N MET A 1 18.29 19.04 -15.45
CA MET A 1 17.26 18.24 -16.16
C MET A 1 15.89 18.84 -15.85
N LYS A 2 15.04 19.09 -16.87
CA LYS A 2 13.68 19.60 -16.64
C LYS A 2 12.77 18.45 -16.23
N ILE A 3 12.00 18.62 -15.15
CA ILE A 3 11.05 17.60 -14.65
C ILE A 3 9.84 17.45 -15.59
N TYR A 4 9.35 18.55 -16.15
CA TYR A 4 8.21 18.53 -17.06
C TYR A 4 8.64 18.26 -18.51
N THR A 5 7.92 17.34 -19.17
CA THR A 5 8.15 16.97 -20.58
C THR A 5 7.08 17.50 -21.54
N LYS A 6 5.94 17.97 -21.00
CA LYS A 6 4.73 18.40 -21.72
C LYS A 6 4.07 17.30 -22.57
N LYS A 7 4.61 16.07 -22.59
CA LYS A 7 4.08 14.95 -23.39
C LYS A 7 2.73 14.43 -22.91
N GLY A 8 2.33 14.78 -21.69
CA GLY A 8 1.07 14.36 -21.06
C GLY A 8 -0.07 15.36 -21.11
N ASP A 9 0.13 16.55 -21.73
CA ASP A 9 -0.83 17.66 -21.68
C ASP A 9 -2.14 17.38 -22.45
N LYS A 10 -2.11 16.37 -23.35
CA LYS A 10 -3.28 15.93 -24.12
C LYS A 10 -4.06 14.79 -23.47
N GLY A 11 -3.83 14.49 -22.18
CA GLY A 11 -4.54 13.44 -21.46
C GLY A 11 -4.00 12.03 -21.68
N GLU A 12 -2.82 11.90 -22.30
CA GLU A 12 -2.14 10.62 -22.50
C GLU A 12 -0.87 10.50 -21.65
N THR A 13 -0.43 9.26 -21.42
CA THR A 13 0.85 8.94 -20.79
C THR A 13 1.46 7.70 -21.43
N SER A 14 2.64 7.28 -20.97
CA SER A 14 3.27 6.04 -21.42
C SER A 14 3.41 5.07 -20.27
N LEU A 15 3.14 3.79 -20.52
CA LEU A 15 3.49 2.70 -19.64
C LEU A 15 5.00 2.41 -19.69
N LEU A 16 5.50 1.62 -18.76
CA LEU A 16 6.86 1.11 -18.79
C LEU A 16 7.01 0.17 -19.99
N GLY A 17 7.83 0.55 -20.95
CA GLY A 17 7.91 -0.10 -22.26
C GLY A 17 7.53 0.82 -23.43
N GLY A 18 6.95 2.00 -23.14
CA GLY A 18 6.75 3.07 -24.11
C GLY A 18 5.35 3.14 -24.74
N THR A 19 4.49 2.15 -24.52
CA THR A 19 3.13 2.16 -25.06
C THR A 19 2.34 3.35 -24.54
N ARG A 20 1.70 4.09 -25.45
CA ARG A 20 0.85 5.24 -25.14
C ARG A 20 -0.54 4.78 -24.76
N VAL A 21 -1.03 5.30 -23.62
CA VAL A 21 -2.38 5.03 -23.10
C VAL A 21 -3.00 6.33 -22.60
N THR A 22 -4.31 6.36 -22.45
CA THR A 22 -4.99 7.48 -21.79
C THR A 22 -4.65 7.53 -20.32
N LYS A 23 -4.65 8.69 -19.71
CA LYS A 23 -4.47 8.82 -18.23
C LYS A 23 -5.63 8.17 -17.44
N ALA A 24 -6.76 7.87 -18.11
CA ALA A 24 -7.90 7.15 -17.53
C ALA A 24 -7.81 5.62 -17.69
N ASP A 25 -6.70 5.09 -18.22
CA ASP A 25 -6.49 3.65 -18.34
C ASP A 25 -6.49 2.96 -16.96
N LEU A 26 -7.05 1.76 -16.88
CA LEU A 26 -7.15 1.00 -15.61
C LEU A 26 -5.78 0.72 -14.98
N ARG A 27 -4.72 0.54 -15.78
CA ARG A 27 -3.36 0.36 -15.25
C ARG A 27 -2.84 1.64 -14.62
N ILE A 28 -3.10 2.79 -15.26
CA ILE A 28 -2.72 4.10 -14.72
C ILE A 28 -3.44 4.33 -13.39
N GLU A 29 -4.73 4.03 -13.32
CA GLU A 29 -5.51 4.11 -12.09
C GLU A 29 -4.98 3.18 -10.98
N ALA A 30 -4.61 1.96 -11.33
CA ALA A 30 -4.09 0.99 -10.35
C ALA A 30 -2.74 1.42 -9.78
N TYR A 31 -1.73 1.71 -10.62
CA TYR A 31 -0.42 2.11 -10.11
C TYR A 31 -0.45 3.51 -9.49
N GLY A 32 -1.29 4.43 -10.01
CA GLY A 32 -1.48 5.75 -9.41
C GLY A 32 -2.07 5.66 -8.00
N THR A 33 -3.02 4.74 -7.76
CA THR A 33 -3.55 4.51 -6.41
C THR A 33 -2.51 3.86 -5.48
N VAL A 34 -1.60 3.02 -6.00
CA VAL A 34 -0.46 2.49 -5.23
C VAL A 34 0.54 3.60 -4.89
N ASP A 35 0.78 4.53 -5.80
CA ASP A 35 1.64 5.71 -5.55
C ASP A 35 1.02 6.63 -4.49
N GLU A 36 -0.28 6.89 -4.56
CA GLU A 36 -1.02 7.59 -3.50
C GLU A 36 -0.83 6.89 -2.14
N LEU A 37 -1.02 5.58 -2.09
CA LEU A 37 -0.79 4.78 -0.87
C LEU A 37 0.64 4.95 -0.37
N ASN A 38 1.63 4.94 -1.25
CA ASN A 38 3.03 5.10 -0.90
C ASN A 38 3.32 6.46 -0.26
N ALA A 39 2.67 7.53 -0.74
CA ALA A 39 2.76 8.86 -0.12
C ALA A 39 2.15 8.88 1.30
N PHE A 40 1.00 8.21 1.51
CA PHE A 40 0.41 8.05 2.85
C PHE A 40 1.33 7.25 3.80
N ILE A 41 1.99 6.19 3.33
CA ILE A 41 2.99 5.45 4.12
C ILE A 41 4.18 6.34 4.44
N GLY A 42 4.63 7.21 3.52
CA GLY A 42 5.68 8.20 3.77
C GLY A 42 5.32 9.14 4.91
N HIS A 43 4.09 9.64 4.95
CA HIS A 43 3.63 10.45 6.07
C HIS A 43 3.65 9.68 7.42
N LEU A 44 3.22 8.41 7.44
CA LEU A 44 3.35 7.56 8.64
C LEU A 44 4.81 7.37 9.04
N TYR A 45 5.72 7.16 8.09
CA TYR A 45 7.16 7.04 8.32
C TYR A 45 7.72 8.28 9.03
N ASP A 46 7.31 9.48 8.62
CA ASP A 46 7.77 10.73 9.21
C ASP A 46 7.24 10.94 10.64
N GLN A 47 6.00 10.56 10.90
CA GLN A 47 5.30 10.82 12.15
C GLN A 47 5.48 9.72 13.21
N TYR A 48 5.70 8.45 12.81
CA TYR A 48 5.74 7.32 13.73
C TYR A 48 7.12 6.65 13.80
N LYS A 49 7.93 7.07 14.78
CA LYS A 49 9.33 6.67 14.91
C LYS A 49 9.53 5.17 15.21
N ASN A 50 8.58 4.53 15.92
CA ASN A 50 8.72 3.15 16.42
C ASN A 50 8.72 2.08 15.31
N GLN A 51 8.27 2.42 14.09
CA GLN A 51 8.16 1.49 12.96
C GLN A 51 8.87 1.98 11.68
N LYS A 52 9.82 2.92 11.79
CA LYS A 52 10.47 3.53 10.63
C LYS A 52 11.06 2.51 9.66
N ASN A 53 11.79 1.51 10.15
CA ASN A 53 12.43 0.52 9.27
C ASN A 53 11.40 -0.27 8.47
N ILE A 54 10.31 -0.70 9.10
CA ILE A 54 9.23 -1.45 8.44
C ILE A 54 8.48 -0.57 7.43
N LEU A 55 8.15 0.66 7.81
CA LEU A 55 7.45 1.60 6.92
C LEU A 55 8.30 1.93 5.69
N PHE A 56 9.63 2.04 5.84
CA PHE A 56 10.54 2.23 4.72
C PHE A 56 10.58 1.01 3.78
N GLU A 57 10.64 -0.21 4.31
CA GLU A 57 10.57 -1.43 3.50
C GLU A 57 9.20 -1.57 2.78
N ILE A 58 8.12 -1.14 3.43
CA ILE A 58 6.79 -1.06 2.81
C ILE A 58 6.82 -0.10 1.61
N GLN A 59 7.38 1.11 1.76
CA GLN A 59 7.49 2.07 0.66
C GLN A 59 8.27 1.51 -0.53
N LYS A 60 9.40 0.84 -0.30
CA LYS A 60 10.19 0.17 -1.35
C LYS A 60 9.37 -0.89 -2.07
N THR A 61 8.64 -1.70 -1.31
CA THR A 61 7.78 -2.76 -1.88
C THR A 61 6.62 -2.17 -2.69
N LEU A 62 5.98 -1.09 -2.23
CA LEU A 62 4.94 -0.39 -2.99
C LEU A 62 5.48 0.21 -4.29
N PHE A 63 6.71 0.75 -4.27
CA PHE A 63 7.37 1.23 -5.48
C PHE A 63 7.60 0.08 -6.49
N ASN A 64 8.02 -1.09 -6.00
CA ASN A 64 8.16 -2.30 -6.83
C ASN A 64 6.81 -2.74 -7.42
N ILE A 65 5.73 -2.72 -6.63
CA ILE A 65 4.37 -3.00 -7.13
C ILE A 65 3.99 -2.01 -8.24
N GLY A 66 4.25 -0.72 -8.07
CA GLY A 66 4.03 0.29 -9.11
C GLY A 66 4.74 -0.04 -10.42
N ASN A 67 6.02 -0.46 -10.36
CA ASN A 67 6.79 -0.89 -11.53
C ASN A 67 6.18 -2.12 -12.21
N ILE A 68 5.74 -3.13 -11.43
CA ILE A 68 5.08 -4.33 -11.96
C ILE A 68 3.78 -3.96 -12.68
N LEU A 69 2.96 -3.09 -12.08
CA LEU A 69 1.67 -2.69 -12.63
C LEU A 69 1.81 -1.81 -13.88
N SER A 70 2.84 -0.98 -13.96
CA SER A 70 3.10 -0.12 -15.11
C SER A 70 3.69 -0.86 -16.32
N SER A 71 4.17 -2.10 -16.14
CA SER A 71 4.75 -2.91 -17.22
C SER A 71 3.68 -3.67 -18.00
N GLU A 72 3.74 -3.63 -19.33
CA GLU A 72 2.79 -4.34 -20.22
C GLU A 72 3.21 -5.76 -20.56
N LYS A 73 4.49 -6.01 -20.74
CA LYS A 73 5.00 -7.28 -21.30
C LYS A 73 5.71 -8.10 -20.24
N GLU A 74 5.42 -9.41 -20.25
CA GLU A 74 6.20 -10.40 -19.50
C GLU A 74 7.64 -10.54 -20.05
N GLU A 75 7.84 -10.18 -21.32
CA GLU A 75 9.10 -10.31 -22.07
C GLU A 75 9.84 -8.98 -22.28
N SER A 76 9.55 -7.93 -21.51
CA SER A 76 10.37 -6.73 -21.60
C SER A 76 11.79 -7.06 -21.15
N GLN A 77 12.81 -6.59 -21.88
CA GLN A 77 14.24 -6.71 -21.52
C GLN A 77 14.58 -6.04 -20.17
N ILE A 78 13.56 -5.47 -19.51
CA ILE A 78 13.67 -4.82 -18.20
C ILE A 78 13.40 -5.88 -17.14
N SER A 79 14.41 -6.21 -16.34
CA SER A 79 14.23 -7.04 -15.14
C SER A 79 13.31 -6.29 -14.17
N LEU A 80 12.09 -6.78 -14.01
CA LEU A 80 11.13 -6.24 -13.05
C LEU A 80 11.43 -6.78 -11.65
N PRO A 81 11.24 -5.97 -10.61
CA PRO A 81 11.32 -6.47 -9.24
C PRO A 81 10.21 -7.49 -8.97
N GLU A 82 10.48 -8.44 -8.09
CA GLU A 82 9.49 -9.44 -7.67
C GLU A 82 8.98 -9.16 -6.26
N ILE A 83 7.70 -9.43 -6.05
CA ILE A 83 7.11 -9.50 -4.70
C ILE A 83 7.20 -10.94 -4.24
N THR A 84 8.05 -11.18 -3.25
CA THR A 84 8.35 -12.51 -2.73
C THR A 84 7.45 -12.88 -1.53
N ASN A 85 7.46 -14.15 -1.16
CA ASN A 85 6.84 -14.59 0.08
C ASN A 85 7.45 -13.90 1.32
N ASN A 86 8.74 -13.56 1.28
CA ASN A 86 9.41 -12.87 2.38
C ASN A 86 8.83 -11.47 2.62
N ASN A 87 8.41 -10.75 1.58
CA ASN A 87 7.76 -9.45 1.75
C ASN A 87 6.41 -9.59 2.50
N ILE A 88 5.63 -10.62 2.18
CA ILE A 88 4.35 -10.90 2.84
C ILE A 88 4.59 -11.37 4.28
N GLN A 89 5.53 -12.30 4.48
CA GLN A 89 5.87 -12.83 5.80
C GLN A 89 6.39 -11.74 6.75
N MET A 90 7.12 -10.76 6.24
CA MET A 90 7.57 -9.60 7.02
C MET A 90 6.36 -8.86 7.63
N LEU A 91 5.31 -8.61 6.86
CA LEU A 91 4.09 -7.96 7.36
C LEU A 91 3.38 -8.85 8.40
N GLU A 92 3.26 -10.15 8.13
CA GLU A 92 2.64 -11.11 9.05
C GLU A 92 3.38 -11.17 10.39
N ASN A 93 4.71 -11.23 10.37
CA ASN A 93 5.53 -11.23 11.57
C ASN A 93 5.32 -9.94 12.41
N GLU A 94 5.22 -8.78 11.77
CA GLU A 94 4.99 -7.52 12.48
C GLU A 94 3.54 -7.43 12.99
N ILE A 95 2.54 -7.94 12.27
CA ILE A 95 1.16 -8.07 12.74
C ILE A 95 1.12 -8.91 14.03
N ASP A 96 1.76 -10.08 14.01
CA ASP A 96 1.81 -10.98 15.16
C ASP A 96 2.53 -10.36 16.37
N LYS A 97 3.66 -9.71 16.11
CA LYS A 97 4.43 -9.01 17.15
C LYS A 97 3.63 -7.87 17.80
N MET A 98 2.90 -7.09 17.02
CA MET A 98 2.00 -6.06 17.53
C MET A 98 0.79 -6.67 18.23
N GLY A 99 0.21 -7.73 17.65
CA GLY A 99 -0.96 -8.44 18.18
C GLY A 99 -0.75 -8.98 19.60
N LYS A 100 0.46 -9.52 19.89
CA LYS A 100 0.82 -9.99 21.23
C LYS A 100 0.74 -8.90 22.31
N LYS A 101 0.83 -7.64 21.91
CA LYS A 101 0.73 -6.50 22.84
C LYS A 101 -0.71 -6.01 23.01
N LEU A 102 -1.65 -6.42 22.17
CA LEU A 102 -3.01 -5.88 22.10
C LEU A 102 -4.01 -6.80 22.82
N PRO A 103 -5.09 -6.26 23.41
CA PRO A 103 -6.18 -7.07 23.89
C PRO A 103 -6.92 -7.74 22.72
N PRO A 104 -7.57 -8.89 22.94
CA PRO A 104 -8.40 -9.52 21.92
C PRO A 104 -9.48 -8.58 21.36
N LEU A 105 -9.66 -8.60 20.05
CA LEU A 105 -10.69 -7.83 19.38
C LEU A 105 -12.06 -8.49 19.64
N LYS A 106 -12.96 -7.78 20.36
CA LYS A 106 -14.31 -8.29 20.69
C LYS A 106 -15.43 -7.52 20.00
N LYS A 107 -15.17 -6.32 19.50
CA LYS A 107 -16.14 -5.43 18.88
C LYS A 107 -15.52 -4.73 17.67
N PHE A 108 -16.33 -4.21 16.75
CA PHE A 108 -15.84 -3.34 15.71
C PHE A 108 -15.30 -2.04 16.30
N ILE A 109 -14.20 -1.55 15.74
CA ILE A 109 -13.54 -0.32 16.17
C ILE A 109 -13.93 0.82 15.23
N LEU A 110 -14.32 1.94 15.80
CA LEU A 110 -14.50 3.18 15.07
C LEU A 110 -13.13 3.85 14.85
N PRO A 111 -12.83 4.34 13.62
CA PRO A 111 -11.51 4.86 13.26
C PRO A 111 -11.29 6.28 13.83
N SER A 112 -11.04 6.34 15.15
CA SER A 112 -10.89 7.61 15.90
C SER A 112 -10.07 7.40 17.17
N GLY A 113 -9.86 8.47 17.95
CA GLY A 113 -9.20 8.45 19.25
C GLY A 113 -7.83 9.14 19.28
N HIS A 114 -7.01 9.02 18.24
CA HIS A 114 -5.72 9.68 18.10
C HIS A 114 -5.47 10.02 16.64
N SER A 115 -4.89 11.18 16.34
CA SER A 115 -4.66 11.64 14.96
C SER A 115 -3.90 10.62 14.10
N LEU A 116 -2.82 10.08 14.63
CA LEU A 116 -1.99 9.10 13.91
C LEU A 116 -2.70 7.75 13.75
N SER A 117 -3.49 7.30 14.72
CA SER A 117 -4.34 6.11 14.60
C SER A 117 -5.41 6.29 13.51
N SER A 118 -6.09 7.44 13.51
CA SER A 118 -7.07 7.78 12.47
C SER A 118 -6.41 7.86 11.09
N PHE A 119 -5.18 8.37 11.01
CA PHE A 119 -4.42 8.42 9.77
C PHE A 119 -4.03 7.01 9.28
N CYS A 120 -3.68 6.07 10.17
CA CYS A 120 -3.51 4.65 9.80
C CYS A 120 -4.79 4.07 9.18
N HIS A 121 -5.96 4.41 9.70
CA HIS A 121 -7.23 3.97 9.13
C HIS A 121 -7.50 4.58 7.75
N ILE A 122 -7.19 5.86 7.53
CA ILE A 122 -7.25 6.49 6.20
C ILE A 122 -6.33 5.74 5.24
N THR A 123 -5.07 5.55 5.61
CA THR A 123 -4.07 4.82 4.81
C THR A 123 -4.54 3.39 4.50
N ARG A 124 -5.14 2.70 5.49
CA ARG A 124 -5.75 1.37 5.30
C ARG A 124 -6.87 1.38 4.26
N THR A 125 -7.73 2.39 4.25
CA THR A 125 -8.82 2.46 3.26
C THR A 125 -8.30 2.76 1.86
N VAL A 126 -7.24 3.57 1.73
CA VAL A 126 -6.52 3.79 0.47
C VAL A 126 -5.86 2.49 0.00
N CYS A 127 -5.20 1.74 0.90
CA CYS A 127 -4.62 0.42 0.61
C CYS A 127 -5.66 -0.55 0.04
N ARG A 128 -6.84 -0.65 0.64
CA ARG A 128 -7.95 -1.47 0.15
C ARG A 128 -8.52 -0.98 -1.19
N ARG A 129 -8.46 0.33 -1.46
CA ARG A 129 -8.80 0.87 -2.78
C ARG A 129 -7.76 0.45 -3.82
N ALA A 130 -6.46 0.56 -3.51
CA ALA A 130 -5.38 0.10 -4.37
C ALA A 130 -5.51 -1.40 -4.68
N GLU A 131 -5.75 -2.24 -3.69
CA GLU A 131 -6.01 -3.68 -3.86
C GLU A 131 -7.15 -3.93 -4.87
N ARG A 132 -8.31 -3.28 -4.70
CA ARG A 132 -9.44 -3.44 -5.64
C ARG A 132 -9.11 -2.97 -7.05
N ARG A 133 -8.31 -1.90 -7.22
CA ARG A 133 -7.87 -1.44 -8.54
C ARG A 133 -6.92 -2.45 -9.22
N VAL A 134 -6.04 -3.07 -8.45
CA VAL A 134 -5.16 -4.15 -8.97
C VAL A 134 -5.99 -5.38 -9.36
N VAL A 135 -6.96 -5.79 -8.54
CA VAL A 135 -7.88 -6.90 -8.86
C VAL A 135 -8.69 -6.61 -10.13
N ALA A 136 -9.14 -5.37 -10.31
CA ALA A 136 -9.94 -4.97 -11.49
C ALA A 136 -9.17 -5.08 -12.82
N LEU A 137 -7.82 -5.13 -12.80
CA LEU A 137 -7.01 -5.39 -13.99
C LEU A 137 -7.19 -6.82 -14.53
N ASN A 138 -7.71 -7.73 -13.72
CA ASN A 138 -7.96 -9.14 -14.06
C ASN A 138 -6.75 -9.85 -14.70
N LEU A 139 -5.57 -9.56 -14.20
CA LEU A 139 -4.32 -10.11 -14.71
C LEU A 139 -4.02 -11.46 -14.06
N LYS A 140 -3.75 -12.48 -14.88
CA LYS A 140 -3.55 -13.86 -14.43
C LYS A 140 -2.14 -14.23 -13.94
N PRO A 141 -1.02 -13.59 -14.38
CA PRO A 141 0.30 -13.99 -13.94
C PRO A 141 0.49 -13.95 -12.42
N VAL A 142 1.26 -14.91 -11.89
CA VAL A 142 1.52 -15.09 -10.45
C VAL A 142 2.04 -13.81 -9.77
N LYS A 143 2.84 -13.01 -10.47
CA LYS A 143 3.36 -11.73 -9.96
C LYS A 143 2.26 -10.75 -9.53
N PHE A 144 1.11 -10.73 -10.24
CA PHE A 144 -0.03 -9.87 -9.87
C PHE A 144 -0.79 -10.41 -8.66
N LEU A 145 -0.90 -11.73 -8.53
CA LEU A 145 -1.47 -12.34 -7.33
C LEU A 145 -0.65 -12.00 -6.09
N LYS A 146 0.69 -11.96 -6.20
CA LYS A 146 1.57 -11.53 -5.11
C LYS A 146 1.36 -10.06 -4.73
N CYS A 147 1.14 -9.18 -5.71
CA CYS A 147 0.79 -7.78 -5.42
C CYS A 147 -0.53 -7.69 -4.63
N VAL A 148 -1.57 -8.43 -5.03
CA VAL A 148 -2.86 -8.47 -4.33
C VAL A 148 -2.69 -9.02 -2.91
N GLN A 149 -1.97 -10.15 -2.73
CA GLN A 149 -1.70 -10.73 -1.41
C GLN A 149 -0.97 -9.75 -0.49
N TYR A 150 0.05 -9.05 -1.02
CA TYR A 150 0.79 -8.06 -0.25
C TYR A 150 -0.10 -6.89 0.18
N LEU A 151 -0.88 -6.30 -0.72
CA LEU A 151 -1.79 -5.18 -0.41
C LEU A 151 -2.86 -5.60 0.60
N ASN A 152 -3.41 -6.80 0.48
CA ASN A 152 -4.34 -7.34 1.45
C ASN A 152 -3.71 -7.42 2.85
N ARG A 153 -2.52 -8.02 2.97
CA ARG A 153 -1.78 -8.12 4.22
C ARG A 153 -1.35 -6.76 4.77
N LEU A 154 -0.97 -5.81 3.91
CA LEU A 154 -0.65 -4.45 4.32
C LEU A 154 -1.87 -3.74 4.95
N SER A 155 -3.08 -4.01 4.46
CA SER A 155 -4.29 -3.46 5.08
C SER A 155 -4.50 -3.97 6.51
N ASP A 156 -4.18 -5.25 6.77
CA ASP A 156 -4.24 -5.84 8.12
C ASP A 156 -3.15 -5.25 9.04
N TYR A 157 -1.92 -5.07 8.52
CA TYR A 157 -0.85 -4.40 9.25
C TYR A 157 -1.27 -2.99 9.70
N LEU A 158 -1.83 -2.19 8.81
CA LEU A 158 -2.27 -0.83 9.13
C LEU A 158 -3.40 -0.80 10.17
N PHE A 159 -4.29 -1.78 10.13
CA PHE A 159 -5.32 -1.95 11.16
C PHE A 159 -4.72 -2.24 12.54
N VAL A 160 -3.79 -3.20 12.62
CA VAL A 160 -3.16 -3.56 13.88
C VAL A 160 -2.27 -2.43 14.40
N LEU A 161 -1.57 -1.72 13.49
CA LEU A 161 -0.78 -0.54 13.81
C LEU A 161 -1.63 0.58 14.42
N SER A 162 -2.82 0.84 13.88
CA SER A 162 -3.72 1.87 14.43
C SER A 162 -4.12 1.58 15.88
N ARG A 163 -4.35 0.31 16.22
CA ARG A 163 -4.64 -0.14 17.59
C ARG A 163 -3.43 0.00 18.51
N LEU A 164 -2.24 -0.37 18.01
CA LEU A 164 -1.00 -0.25 18.78
C LEU A 164 -0.73 1.22 19.17
N ILE A 165 -0.93 2.15 18.24
CA ILE A 165 -0.77 3.58 18.49
C ILE A 165 -1.70 4.07 19.61
N LEU A 166 -2.98 3.66 19.61
CA LEU A 166 -3.89 3.99 20.71
C LEU A 166 -3.38 3.47 22.03
N LYS A 167 -2.95 2.20 22.08
CA LYS A 167 -2.42 1.58 23.29
C LYS A 167 -1.16 2.29 23.81
N GLU A 168 -0.21 2.61 22.94
CA GLU A 168 1.04 3.31 23.30
C GLU A 168 0.79 4.70 23.88
N ASN A 169 -0.33 5.33 23.48
CA ASN A 169 -0.77 6.62 24.01
C ASN A 169 -1.77 6.51 25.18
N ASN A 170 -2.02 5.30 25.71
CA ASN A 170 -2.99 5.05 26.77
C ASN A 170 -4.43 5.49 26.42
N ILE A 171 -4.80 5.44 25.14
CA ILE A 171 -6.13 5.83 24.66
C ILE A 171 -6.95 4.56 24.43
N LYS A 172 -8.17 4.54 24.97
CA LYS A 172 -9.12 3.45 24.78
C LYS A 172 -9.67 3.46 23.34
N GLU A 173 -9.81 2.28 22.75
CA GLU A 173 -10.44 2.11 21.44
C GLU A 173 -11.92 2.54 21.51
N ASN A 174 -12.35 3.35 20.56
CA ASN A 174 -13.77 3.64 20.36
C ASN A 174 -14.42 2.46 19.63
N THR A 175 -15.38 1.82 20.28
CA THR A 175 -16.05 0.63 19.74
C THR A 175 -17.47 0.96 19.30
N TRP A 176 -17.91 0.30 18.23
CA TRP A 176 -19.31 0.30 17.85
C TRP A 176 -20.08 -0.75 18.66
N ASN A 177 -21.22 -0.36 19.21
CA ASN A 177 -22.09 -1.20 20.05
C ASN A 177 -23.17 -1.87 19.21
#